data_fe6f7a0497002229367670e5bad5b68c
#
_entry.id   fe6f7a0497002229367670e5bad5b68c
#
_cell.length_a   1.000
_cell.length_b   1.000
_cell.length_c   1.000
_cell.angle_alpha   90.00
_cell.angle_beta   90.00
_cell.angle_gamma   90.00
#
_symmetry.space_group_name_H-M   'P 1'
#
loop_
_entity.id
_entity.type
_entity.pdbx_description
1 polymer ?
#
loop_
_entity_poly.entity_id
_entity_poly.type
_entity_poly.pdbx_seq_one_letter_code
_entity_poly.pdbx_strand_id
1 'polypeptide(L)'
;MGKKNIIFYFSDQQRWDTVNEEVTPNLCALAKEGIKYENNFTCQPVCGPARACLQTGVYATQCGCYWNGIPLPSDIKPLAHYFNEAGYQTAYIGKWHLASNRLPGVGLHCESTAIPREKQGEYQYFRGADVLEFTSHGYDGYIFDESGNKLDFKGYRADCINDYALEFLDNRDKDKPFFMFVSQLEPHHQNDHHTYEGYKPTVEKYKDYPLPDDLTFLK
;
A
#
# COMPACT_ATOMS: atom_id res chain seq x y z
N MET A 1 -3.30 -27.12 15.00
CA MET A 1 -3.09 -25.68 15.27
C MET A 1 -4.11 -24.88 14.50
N GLY A 2 -4.77 -23.89 15.12
CA GLY A 2 -5.69 -23.00 14.43
C GLY A 2 -4.95 -22.13 13.39
N LYS A 3 -5.67 -21.66 12.36
CA LYS A 3 -5.12 -20.73 11.36
C LYS A 3 -4.71 -19.43 12.03
N LYS A 4 -3.58 -18.85 11.63
CA LYS A 4 -3.08 -17.56 12.16
C LYS A 4 -3.69 -16.39 11.41
N ASN A 5 -3.94 -15.30 12.09
CA ASN A 5 -4.21 -14.00 11.46
C ASN A 5 -2.94 -13.47 10.82
N ILE A 6 -3.06 -12.83 9.67
CA ILE A 6 -1.94 -12.33 8.90
C ILE A 6 -2.18 -10.87 8.55
N ILE A 7 -1.21 -10.02 8.87
CA ILE A 7 -1.16 -8.62 8.46
C ILE A 7 0.06 -8.45 7.56
N PHE A 8 -0.16 -8.00 6.33
CA PHE A 8 0.88 -7.54 5.44
C PHE A 8 0.85 -6.00 5.41
N TYR A 9 1.80 -5.39 6.11
CA TYR A 9 1.91 -3.93 6.19
C TYR A 9 2.99 -3.45 5.23
N PHE A 10 2.63 -2.62 4.26
CA PHE A 10 3.46 -2.20 3.16
C PHE A 10 3.60 -0.68 3.13
N SER A 11 4.84 -0.18 3.11
CA SER A 11 5.19 1.23 2.86
C SER A 11 5.66 1.41 1.42
N ASP A 12 5.29 2.53 0.78
CA ASP A 12 5.72 2.84 -0.59
C ASP A 12 6.99 3.70 -0.57
N GLN A 13 7.97 3.34 -1.39
CA GLN A 13 9.23 4.09 -1.61
C GLN A 13 10.11 4.26 -0.35
N GLN A 14 9.94 3.45 0.69
CA GLN A 14 10.75 3.53 1.88
C GLN A 14 12.18 3.02 1.62
N ARG A 15 13.18 3.82 1.95
CA ARG A 15 14.59 3.39 1.91
C ARG A 15 14.89 2.43 3.08
N TRP A 16 15.66 1.41 2.81
CA TRP A 16 16.03 0.38 3.79
C TRP A 16 16.77 0.95 5.02
N ASP A 17 17.61 1.98 4.84
CA ASP A 17 18.40 2.63 5.87
C ASP A 17 17.57 3.52 6.82
N THR A 18 16.33 3.84 6.45
CA THR A 18 15.37 4.52 7.34
C THR A 18 14.71 3.57 8.36
N VAL A 19 14.97 2.26 8.27
CA VAL A 19 14.55 1.30 9.29
C VAL A 19 15.59 1.23 10.39
N ASN A 20 15.54 2.22 11.28
CA ASN A 20 16.46 2.39 12.42
C ASN A 20 15.74 2.91 13.67
N GLU A 21 16.38 2.82 14.82
CA GLU A 21 15.78 3.16 16.13
C GLU A 21 15.35 4.63 16.24
N GLU A 22 15.96 5.53 15.47
CA GLU A 22 15.64 6.95 15.51
C GLU A 22 14.39 7.28 14.67
N VAL A 23 14.31 6.73 13.47
CA VAL A 23 13.27 7.08 12.48
C VAL A 23 12.05 6.17 12.59
N THR A 24 12.27 4.87 12.80
CA THR A 24 11.21 3.85 12.84
C THR A 24 11.31 2.93 14.05
N PRO A 25 11.24 3.48 15.28
CA PRO A 25 11.46 2.70 16.52
C PRO A 25 10.48 1.52 16.68
N ASN A 26 9.23 1.66 16.22
CA ASN A 26 8.23 0.59 16.30
C ASN A 26 8.57 -0.59 15.38
N LEU A 27 9.09 -0.33 14.17
CA LEU A 27 9.56 -1.41 13.28
C LEU A 27 10.79 -2.11 13.89
N CYS A 28 11.68 -1.35 14.50
CA CYS A 28 12.84 -1.93 15.20
C CYS A 28 12.42 -2.78 16.42
N ALA A 29 11.41 -2.35 17.17
CA ALA A 29 10.86 -3.13 18.27
C ALA A 29 10.27 -4.45 17.77
N LEU A 30 9.47 -4.39 16.69
CA LEU A 30 8.91 -5.60 16.05
C LEU A 30 10.01 -6.55 15.53
N ALA A 31 11.07 -6.00 14.95
CA ALA A 31 12.21 -6.78 14.45
C ALA A 31 12.96 -7.52 15.58
N LYS A 32 12.98 -6.97 16.80
CA LYS A 32 13.59 -7.65 17.96
C LYS A 32 12.78 -8.87 18.44
N GLU A 33 11.48 -8.85 18.21
CA GLU A 33 10.57 -9.97 18.54
C GLU A 33 10.38 -10.96 17.39
N GLY A 34 10.81 -10.60 16.17
CA GLY A 34 10.63 -11.36 14.96
C GLY A 34 11.92 -11.62 14.20
N ILE A 35 11.83 -11.57 12.87
CA ILE A 35 12.97 -11.76 11.96
C ILE A 35 13.08 -10.52 11.06
N LYS A 36 14.27 -9.92 11.01
CA LYS A 36 14.63 -8.88 10.04
C LYS A 36 15.47 -9.49 8.92
N TYR A 37 15.01 -9.32 7.68
CA TYR A 37 15.75 -9.76 6.50
C TYR A 37 16.59 -8.59 5.96
N GLU A 38 17.93 -8.67 6.09
CA GLU A 38 18.85 -7.61 5.65
C GLU A 38 19.00 -7.53 4.14
N ASN A 39 18.86 -8.66 3.43
CA ASN A 39 19.04 -8.78 1.99
C ASN A 39 17.73 -9.17 1.31
N ASN A 40 16.73 -8.31 1.40
CA ASN A 40 15.47 -8.48 0.72
C ASN A 40 15.34 -7.43 -0.41
N PHE A 41 15.13 -7.89 -1.64
CA PHE A 41 15.08 -7.06 -2.83
C PHE A 41 13.71 -7.15 -3.47
N THR A 42 13.18 -6.00 -3.91
CA THR A 42 11.97 -6.00 -4.75
C THR A 42 12.29 -6.59 -6.13
N CYS A 43 11.36 -7.38 -6.67
CA CYS A 43 11.50 -7.95 -8.01
C CYS A 43 11.40 -6.89 -9.12
N GLN A 44 10.78 -5.74 -8.84
CA GLN A 44 10.67 -4.60 -9.76
C GLN A 44 10.55 -3.31 -8.93
N PRO A 45 11.49 -2.35 -9.04
CA PRO A 45 11.48 -1.12 -8.22
C PRO A 45 10.55 -0.03 -8.80
N VAL A 46 9.31 -0.39 -9.13
CA VAL A 46 8.26 0.48 -9.65
C VAL A 46 6.92 0.08 -9.02
N CYS A 47 6.10 1.03 -8.62
CA CYS A 47 4.90 0.82 -7.79
C CYS A 47 3.95 -0.27 -8.31
N GLY A 48 3.38 -0.12 -9.52
CA GLY A 48 2.43 -1.07 -10.10
C GLY A 48 3.03 -2.47 -10.28
N PRO A 49 4.18 -2.61 -10.97
CA PRO A 49 4.87 -3.88 -11.14
C PRO A 49 5.21 -4.60 -9.82
N ALA A 50 5.76 -3.90 -8.82
CA ALA A 50 6.05 -4.49 -7.52
C ALA A 50 4.77 -5.02 -6.84
N ARG A 51 3.69 -4.23 -6.90
CA ARG A 51 2.38 -4.61 -6.37
C ARG A 51 1.78 -5.81 -7.10
N ALA A 52 1.90 -5.86 -8.43
CA ALA A 52 1.45 -7.00 -9.23
C ALA A 52 2.19 -8.29 -8.82
N CYS A 53 3.51 -8.21 -8.65
CA CYS A 53 4.30 -9.34 -8.17
C CYS A 53 3.86 -9.80 -6.76
N LEU A 54 3.60 -8.87 -5.85
CA LEU A 54 3.09 -9.18 -4.50
C LEU A 54 1.70 -9.83 -4.54
N GLN A 55 0.82 -9.36 -5.43
CA GLN A 55 -0.54 -9.87 -5.53
C GLN A 55 -0.66 -11.20 -6.29
N THR A 56 0.28 -11.52 -7.17
CA THR A 56 0.22 -12.71 -8.03
C THR A 56 1.24 -13.79 -7.70
N GLY A 57 2.33 -13.43 -7.00
CA GLY A 57 3.44 -14.35 -6.75
C GLY A 57 4.32 -14.63 -7.97
N VAL A 58 4.14 -13.89 -9.09
CA VAL A 58 4.95 -14.07 -10.31
C VAL A 58 5.64 -12.76 -10.70
N TYR A 59 6.72 -12.87 -11.47
CA TYR A 59 7.49 -11.71 -11.90
C TYR A 59 6.69 -10.81 -12.86
N ALA A 60 6.97 -9.50 -12.84
CA ALA A 60 6.31 -8.50 -13.66
C ALA A 60 6.32 -8.83 -15.16
N THR A 61 7.40 -9.39 -15.67
CA THR A 61 7.54 -9.85 -17.07
C THR A 61 6.67 -11.07 -17.40
N GLN A 62 6.32 -11.87 -16.40
CA GLN A 62 5.46 -13.05 -16.57
C GLN A 62 3.99 -12.67 -16.46
N CYS A 63 3.62 -11.80 -15.51
CA CYS A 63 2.24 -11.35 -15.36
C CYS A 63 1.86 -10.21 -16.33
N GLY A 64 2.82 -9.67 -17.09
CA GLY A 64 2.58 -8.59 -18.05
C GLY A 64 2.48 -7.18 -17.46
N CYS A 65 2.41 -7.04 -16.13
CA CYS A 65 2.40 -5.75 -15.45
C CYS A 65 3.83 -5.27 -15.17
N TYR A 66 4.51 -4.79 -16.19
CA TYR A 66 5.94 -4.43 -16.13
C TYR A 66 6.18 -2.92 -16.00
N TRP A 67 5.13 -2.09 -16.02
CA TRP A 67 5.21 -0.65 -15.77
C TRP A 67 3.90 -0.11 -15.16
N ASN A 68 3.92 1.12 -14.62
CA ASN A 68 2.73 1.76 -14.06
C ASN A 68 1.68 2.04 -15.14
N GLY A 69 0.41 1.76 -14.83
CA GLY A 69 -0.69 1.90 -15.77
C GLY A 69 -0.97 0.64 -16.59
N ILE A 70 -0.41 -0.49 -16.20
CA ILE A 70 -0.84 -1.83 -16.63
C ILE A 70 -1.59 -2.47 -15.45
N PRO A 71 -2.85 -2.87 -15.62
CA PRO A 71 -3.64 -3.44 -14.54
C PRO A 71 -3.18 -4.85 -14.15
N LEU A 72 -3.64 -5.31 -12.98
CA LEU A 72 -3.47 -6.70 -12.59
C LEU A 72 -4.08 -7.63 -13.64
N PRO A 73 -3.38 -8.66 -14.12
CA PRO A 73 -3.92 -9.59 -15.11
C PRO A 73 -5.13 -10.36 -14.55
N SER A 74 -6.12 -10.58 -15.37
CA SER A 74 -7.37 -11.27 -14.97
C SER A 74 -7.28 -12.80 -15.05
N ASP A 75 -6.27 -13.32 -15.69
CA ASP A 75 -6.01 -14.77 -15.89
C ASP A 75 -5.10 -15.36 -14.77
N ILE A 76 -4.55 -14.52 -13.92
CA ILE A 76 -3.76 -14.95 -12.77
C ILE A 76 -4.54 -14.66 -11.48
N LYS A 77 -4.71 -15.69 -10.66
CA LYS A 77 -5.42 -15.56 -9.39
C LYS A 77 -4.62 -14.66 -8.42
N PRO A 78 -5.28 -13.63 -7.85
CA PRO A 78 -4.61 -12.75 -6.89
C PRO A 78 -4.45 -13.43 -5.52
N LEU A 79 -3.58 -12.88 -4.69
CA LEU A 79 -3.27 -13.39 -3.36
C LEU A 79 -4.52 -13.60 -2.50
N ALA A 80 -5.48 -12.67 -2.52
CA ALA A 80 -6.71 -12.78 -1.75
C ALA A 80 -7.57 -13.98 -2.19
N HIS A 81 -7.50 -14.40 -3.45
CA HIS A 81 -8.21 -15.60 -3.92
C HIS A 81 -7.90 -16.82 -3.06
N TYR A 82 -6.62 -17.10 -2.85
CA TYR A 82 -6.16 -18.27 -2.08
C TYR A 82 -6.52 -18.17 -0.59
N PHE A 83 -6.50 -16.96 -0.04
CA PHE A 83 -6.96 -16.75 1.35
C PHE A 83 -8.47 -16.92 1.48
N ASN A 84 -9.25 -16.46 0.50
CA ASN A 84 -10.71 -16.67 0.47
C ASN A 84 -11.04 -18.17 0.40
N GLU A 85 -10.40 -18.94 -0.49
CA GLU A 85 -10.57 -20.39 -0.57
C GLU A 85 -10.15 -21.10 0.74
N ALA A 86 -9.16 -20.56 1.42
CA ALA A 86 -8.74 -21.06 2.72
C ALA A 86 -9.67 -20.63 3.88
N GLY A 87 -10.77 -19.89 3.61
CA GLY A 87 -11.76 -19.47 4.61
C GLY A 87 -11.31 -18.30 5.48
N TYR A 88 -10.38 -17.47 5.01
CA TYR A 88 -10.02 -16.21 5.65
C TYR A 88 -11.00 -15.09 5.25
N GLN A 89 -11.17 -14.12 6.13
CA GLN A 89 -11.66 -12.81 5.74
C GLN A 89 -10.49 -12.00 5.15
N THR A 90 -10.68 -11.41 3.98
CA THR A 90 -9.62 -10.68 3.29
C THR A 90 -9.93 -9.19 3.25
N ALA A 91 -8.92 -8.37 3.59
CA ALA A 91 -9.03 -6.92 3.58
C ALA A 91 -7.86 -6.27 2.84
N TYR A 92 -8.15 -5.25 2.06
CA TYR A 92 -7.16 -4.36 1.43
C TYR A 92 -7.44 -2.92 1.81
N ILE A 93 -6.43 -2.19 2.28
CA ILE A 93 -6.56 -0.81 2.71
C ILE A 93 -5.42 0.02 2.12
N GLY A 94 -5.74 1.15 1.45
CA GLY A 94 -4.80 2.12 0.93
C GLY A 94 -4.59 2.09 -0.59
N LYS A 95 -3.36 2.35 -1.04
CA LYS A 95 -3.02 2.47 -2.47
C LYS A 95 -3.05 1.13 -3.18
N TRP A 96 -3.86 1.02 -4.26
CA TRP A 96 -3.96 -0.19 -5.08
C TRP A 96 -2.99 -0.21 -6.26
N HIS A 97 -3.09 0.75 -7.16
CA HIS A 97 -2.25 0.99 -8.34
C HIS A 97 -2.20 -0.19 -9.33
N LEU A 98 -3.30 -0.96 -9.43
CA LEU A 98 -3.39 -2.16 -10.27
C LEU A 98 -4.71 -2.25 -11.06
N ALA A 99 -5.51 -1.17 -11.13
CA ALA A 99 -6.79 -1.19 -11.81
C ALA A 99 -6.79 -0.40 -13.12
N SER A 100 -6.15 0.77 -13.16
CA SER A 100 -6.11 1.62 -14.34
C SER A 100 -5.28 1.02 -15.46
N ASN A 101 -5.79 1.17 -16.70
CA ASN A 101 -5.08 0.77 -17.91
C ASN A 101 -4.81 2.01 -18.77
N ARG A 102 -3.55 2.39 -18.86
CA ARG A 102 -3.08 3.54 -19.65
C ARG A 102 -2.56 3.15 -21.04
N LEU A 103 -2.69 1.89 -21.43
CA LEU A 103 -2.34 1.48 -22.79
C LEU A 103 -3.25 2.17 -23.80
N PRO A 104 -2.71 2.69 -24.94
CA PRO A 104 -3.50 3.38 -25.95
C PRO A 104 -4.67 2.51 -26.44
N GLY A 105 -5.89 3.10 -26.43
CA GLY A 105 -7.09 2.44 -26.94
C GLY A 105 -7.76 1.41 -26.02
N VAL A 106 -7.26 1.18 -24.80
CA VAL A 106 -7.77 0.13 -23.89
C VAL A 106 -8.37 0.69 -22.59
N GLY A 107 -8.51 1.95 -22.50
CA GLY A 107 -8.85 2.84 -21.44
C GLY A 107 -9.85 2.50 -20.33
N LEU A 108 -9.45 1.82 -19.27
CA LEU A 108 -10.05 2.05 -17.96
C LEU A 108 -9.19 3.06 -17.20
N HIS A 109 -9.72 4.24 -16.90
CA HIS A 109 -9.07 5.29 -16.12
C HIS A 109 -9.82 5.46 -14.81
N CYS A 110 -9.31 4.82 -13.75
CA CYS A 110 -9.88 4.91 -12.40
C CYS A 110 -8.87 5.42 -11.36
N GLU A 111 -7.85 6.16 -11.83
CA GLU A 111 -6.80 6.69 -10.95
C GLU A 111 -7.36 7.57 -9.82
N SER A 112 -8.44 8.31 -10.09
CA SER A 112 -9.11 9.20 -9.12
C SER A 112 -10.60 8.90 -8.94
N THR A 113 -11.07 7.75 -9.42
CA THR A 113 -12.46 7.30 -9.28
C THR A 113 -12.53 5.92 -8.63
N ALA A 114 -13.75 5.46 -8.32
CA ALA A 114 -13.94 4.13 -7.74
C ALA A 114 -13.37 3.03 -8.66
N ILE A 115 -12.65 2.09 -8.05
CA ILE A 115 -12.16 0.90 -8.72
C ILE A 115 -13.32 -0.06 -8.90
N PRO A 116 -13.62 -0.55 -10.11
CA PRO A 116 -14.65 -1.56 -10.32
C PRO A 116 -14.42 -2.80 -9.45
N ARG A 117 -15.51 -3.37 -8.92
CA ARG A 117 -15.44 -4.48 -7.96
C ARG A 117 -14.57 -5.65 -8.45
N GLU A 118 -14.68 -6.01 -9.71
CA GLU A 118 -13.92 -7.07 -10.36
C GLU A 118 -12.41 -6.75 -10.52
N LYS A 119 -12.01 -5.49 -10.26
CA LYS A 119 -10.61 -5.03 -10.30
C LYS A 119 -9.99 -4.85 -8.92
N GLN A 120 -10.71 -5.18 -7.85
CA GLN A 120 -10.25 -5.04 -6.47
C GLN A 120 -9.51 -6.29 -5.94
N GLY A 121 -9.01 -7.17 -6.82
CA GLY A 121 -8.18 -8.33 -6.44
C GLY A 121 -8.88 -9.35 -5.55
N GLU A 122 -10.20 -9.48 -5.62
CA GLU A 122 -11.04 -10.41 -4.84
C GLU A 122 -11.04 -10.15 -3.31
N TYR A 123 -10.53 -9.01 -2.83
CA TYR A 123 -10.62 -8.66 -1.41
C TYR A 123 -12.05 -8.42 -0.98
N GLN A 124 -12.49 -9.00 0.15
CA GLN A 124 -13.86 -8.90 0.65
C GLN A 124 -14.17 -7.51 1.23
N TYR A 125 -13.25 -6.97 2.01
CA TYR A 125 -13.26 -5.60 2.50
C TYR A 125 -12.23 -4.80 1.73
N PHE A 126 -12.63 -3.66 1.17
CA PHE A 126 -11.76 -2.79 0.39
C PHE A 126 -11.94 -1.33 0.82
N ARG A 127 -10.86 -0.66 1.14
CA ARG A 127 -10.80 0.78 1.44
C ARG A 127 -9.58 1.35 0.72
N GLY A 128 -9.77 1.86 -0.49
CA GLY A 128 -8.61 2.27 -1.25
C GLY A 128 -8.88 3.16 -2.45
N ALA A 129 -7.80 3.58 -3.08
CA ALA A 129 -7.80 4.26 -4.37
C ALA A 129 -6.73 3.65 -5.27
N ASP A 130 -6.92 3.74 -6.58
CA ASP A 130 -5.95 3.18 -7.52
C ASP A 130 -4.62 3.95 -7.43
N VAL A 131 -4.64 5.25 -7.68
CA VAL A 131 -3.49 6.14 -7.46
C VAL A 131 -3.83 7.07 -6.30
N LEU A 132 -3.46 6.68 -5.08
CA LEU A 132 -3.84 7.40 -3.86
C LEU A 132 -3.34 8.85 -3.85
N GLU A 133 -2.23 9.13 -4.55
CA GLU A 133 -1.69 10.47 -4.75
C GLU A 133 -2.62 11.39 -5.54
N PHE A 134 -3.52 10.83 -6.35
CA PHE A 134 -4.48 11.61 -7.16
C PHE A 134 -5.80 11.87 -6.41
N THR A 135 -6.01 11.18 -5.31
CA THR A 135 -7.22 11.30 -4.49
C THR A 135 -6.98 11.95 -3.15
N SER A 136 -5.71 12.25 -2.82
CA SER A 136 -5.37 12.78 -1.51
C SER A 136 -4.09 13.62 -1.51
N HIS A 137 -4.00 14.51 -0.53
CA HIS A 137 -2.81 15.20 -0.08
C HIS A 137 -2.37 14.66 1.28
N GLY A 138 -1.31 15.21 1.87
CA GLY A 138 -0.79 14.72 3.14
C GLY A 138 -1.79 14.74 4.30
N TYR A 139 -2.80 15.63 4.25
CA TYR A 139 -3.72 15.89 5.37
C TYR A 139 -5.21 15.85 5.02
N ASP A 140 -5.57 15.58 3.80
CA ASP A 140 -6.95 15.42 3.35
C ASP A 140 -7.04 14.57 2.09
N GLY A 141 -8.23 14.15 1.75
CA GLY A 141 -8.49 13.39 0.55
C GLY A 141 -9.70 12.49 0.66
N TYR A 142 -9.72 11.49 -0.20
CA TYR A 142 -10.76 10.47 -0.21
C TYR A 142 -10.23 9.14 -0.73
N ILE A 143 -10.92 8.09 -0.35
CA ILE A 143 -10.78 6.73 -0.89
C ILE A 143 -12.17 6.20 -1.25
N PHE A 144 -12.23 4.96 -1.69
CA PHE A 144 -13.50 4.29 -2.01
C PHE A 144 -13.62 2.99 -1.24
N ASP A 145 -14.87 2.62 -0.89
CA ASP A 145 -15.17 1.30 -0.37
C ASP A 145 -15.33 0.25 -1.50
N GLU A 146 -15.60 -1.00 -1.11
CA GLU A 146 -15.79 -2.11 -2.06
C GLU A 146 -16.99 -1.93 -2.98
N SER A 147 -17.95 -1.10 -2.60
CA SER A 147 -19.14 -0.78 -3.38
C SER A 147 -18.97 0.45 -4.28
N GLY A 148 -17.83 1.14 -4.16
CA GLY A 148 -17.51 2.35 -4.92
C GLY A 148 -18.03 3.63 -4.27
N ASN A 149 -18.49 3.59 -3.02
CA ASN A 149 -18.85 4.81 -2.29
C ASN A 149 -17.60 5.59 -1.91
N LYS A 150 -17.65 6.91 -2.12
CA LYS A 150 -16.57 7.82 -1.75
C LYS A 150 -16.55 8.04 -0.25
N LEU A 151 -15.38 7.91 0.35
CA LEU A 151 -15.11 8.12 1.78
C LEU A 151 -14.09 9.25 1.92
N ASP A 152 -14.57 10.43 2.27
CA ASP A 152 -13.70 11.59 2.53
C ASP A 152 -13.02 11.44 3.88
N PHE A 153 -11.76 11.89 3.99
CA PHE A 153 -11.03 11.94 5.25
C PHE A 153 -10.31 13.28 5.46
N LYS A 154 -10.11 13.62 6.72
CA LYS A 154 -9.31 14.77 7.17
C LYS A 154 -8.39 14.34 8.30
N GLY A 155 -7.12 14.70 8.22
CA GLY A 155 -6.07 14.28 9.12
C GLY A 155 -4.88 13.74 8.34
N TYR A 156 -3.79 13.41 9.03
CA TYR A 156 -2.63 12.85 8.36
C TYR A 156 -3.00 11.52 7.66
N ARG A 157 -2.75 11.45 6.36
CA ARG A 157 -3.23 10.35 5.50
C ARG A 157 -2.87 8.96 6.05
N ALA A 158 -1.63 8.78 6.53
CA ALA A 158 -1.21 7.50 7.10
C ALA A 158 -2.04 7.09 8.32
N ASP A 159 -2.41 8.06 9.19
CA ASP A 159 -3.30 7.78 10.33
C ASP A 159 -4.69 7.38 9.84
N CYS A 160 -5.25 8.12 8.87
CA CYS A 160 -6.57 7.81 8.31
C CYS A 160 -6.63 6.43 7.65
N ILE A 161 -5.57 6.03 6.95
CA ILE A 161 -5.45 4.66 6.38
C ILE A 161 -5.38 3.62 7.49
N ASN A 162 -4.66 3.89 8.59
CA ASN A 162 -4.62 3.00 9.75
C ASN A 162 -6.00 2.90 10.43
N ASP A 163 -6.76 3.99 10.51
CA ASP A 163 -8.11 3.98 11.11
C ASP A 163 -9.04 3.00 10.36
N TYR A 164 -8.98 2.93 9.03
CA TYR A 164 -9.72 1.92 8.26
C TYR A 164 -9.24 0.49 8.51
N ALA A 165 -7.94 0.30 8.79
CA ALA A 165 -7.45 -1.02 9.20
C ALA A 165 -7.98 -1.42 10.58
N LEU A 166 -8.04 -0.47 11.52
CA LEU A 166 -8.65 -0.68 12.83
C LEU A 166 -10.16 -0.92 12.73
N GLU A 167 -10.88 -0.17 11.87
CA GLU A 167 -12.29 -0.40 11.56
C GLU A 167 -12.56 -1.85 11.12
N PHE A 168 -11.73 -2.37 10.20
CA PHE A 168 -11.83 -3.77 9.81
C PHE A 168 -11.62 -4.72 10.99
N LEU A 169 -10.57 -4.49 11.81
CA LEU A 169 -10.27 -5.34 12.96
C LEU A 169 -11.38 -5.35 14.00
N ASP A 170 -12.10 -4.24 14.17
CA ASP A 170 -13.20 -4.13 15.13
C ASP A 170 -14.46 -4.83 14.62
N ASN A 171 -14.76 -4.71 13.33
CA ASN A 171 -16.02 -5.17 12.72
C ASN A 171 -15.96 -6.56 12.10
N ARG A 172 -14.74 -7.17 11.95
CA ARG A 172 -14.59 -8.49 11.37
C ARG A 172 -15.30 -9.58 12.17
N ASP A 173 -15.61 -10.69 11.54
CA ASP A 173 -16.05 -11.92 12.21
C ASP A 173 -14.89 -12.47 13.06
N LYS A 174 -15.07 -12.49 14.38
CA LYS A 174 -14.01 -12.91 15.33
C LYS A 174 -13.73 -14.42 15.29
N ASP A 175 -14.65 -15.21 14.73
CA ASP A 175 -14.53 -16.67 14.65
C ASP A 175 -13.75 -17.14 13.42
N LYS A 176 -13.43 -16.21 12.50
CA LYS A 176 -12.64 -16.50 11.30
C LYS A 176 -11.25 -15.88 11.36
N PRO A 177 -10.24 -16.57 10.80
CA PRO A 177 -8.94 -15.95 10.57
C PRO A 177 -9.08 -14.84 9.52
N PHE A 178 -8.16 -13.88 9.54
CA PHE A 178 -8.11 -12.82 8.53
C PHE A 178 -6.74 -12.69 7.88
N PHE A 179 -6.75 -12.24 6.63
CA PHE A 179 -5.62 -11.70 5.91
C PHE A 179 -5.90 -10.24 5.57
N MET A 180 -5.09 -9.33 6.08
CA MET A 180 -5.22 -7.89 5.85
C MET A 180 -3.97 -7.34 5.20
N PHE A 181 -4.13 -6.68 4.06
CA PHE A 181 -3.08 -5.97 3.35
C PHE A 181 -3.26 -4.46 3.57
N VAL A 182 -2.38 -3.83 4.35
CA VAL A 182 -2.35 -2.38 4.55
C VAL A 182 -1.25 -1.79 3.67
N SER A 183 -1.66 -0.99 2.71
CA SER A 183 -0.81 -0.39 1.70
C SER A 183 -0.70 1.12 1.92
N GLN A 184 0.23 1.52 2.77
CA GLN A 184 0.53 2.94 3.00
C GLN A 184 1.14 3.59 1.76
N LEU A 185 0.86 4.87 1.58
CA LEU A 185 1.58 5.67 0.60
C LEU A 185 2.90 6.19 1.17
N GLU A 186 2.91 6.56 2.44
CA GLU A 186 4.10 7.10 3.08
C GLU A 186 5.24 6.06 3.18
N PRO A 187 6.51 6.49 2.99
CA PRO A 187 7.01 7.85 2.77
C PRO A 187 7.16 8.28 1.29
N HIS A 188 6.35 7.74 0.36
CA HIS A 188 6.38 8.15 -1.04
C HIS A 188 6.25 9.67 -1.16
N HIS A 189 7.14 10.30 -1.95
CA HIS A 189 7.10 11.75 -2.12
C HIS A 189 5.85 12.22 -2.84
N GLN A 190 5.35 13.39 -2.44
CA GLN A 190 4.28 14.11 -3.11
C GLN A 190 4.54 15.61 -2.94
N ASN A 191 4.64 16.34 -4.05
CA ASN A 191 5.03 17.74 -4.09
C ASN A 191 3.90 18.69 -4.54
N ASP A 192 2.67 18.39 -4.18
CA ASP A 192 1.49 19.12 -4.65
C ASP A 192 1.48 20.59 -4.24
N HIS A 193 2.09 20.89 -3.09
CA HIS A 193 2.22 22.25 -2.55
C HIS A 193 3.64 22.83 -2.71
N HIS A 194 4.40 22.33 -3.69
CA HIS A 194 5.80 22.70 -3.93
C HIS A 194 6.73 22.50 -2.72
N THR A 195 6.38 21.56 -1.84
CA THR A 195 7.15 21.18 -0.65
C THR A 195 6.95 19.70 -0.34
N TYR A 196 7.91 19.10 0.38
CA TYR A 196 7.76 17.76 0.92
C TYR A 196 6.88 17.84 2.18
N GLU A 197 5.73 17.17 2.14
CA GLU A 197 4.83 17.08 3.28
C GLU A 197 5.10 15.82 4.07
N GLY A 198 5.41 15.99 5.34
CA GLY A 198 5.55 14.90 6.30
C GLY A 198 4.58 15.06 7.46
N TYR A 199 4.66 14.15 8.42
CA TYR A 199 3.91 14.28 9.66
C TYR A 199 4.35 15.53 10.43
N LYS A 200 3.48 16.53 10.53
CA LYS A 200 3.80 17.87 11.07
C LYS A 200 4.58 17.85 12.39
N PRO A 201 4.23 17.02 13.40
CA PRO A 201 4.98 16.98 14.64
C PRO A 201 6.45 16.55 14.51
N THR A 202 6.82 15.86 13.41
CA THR A 202 8.18 15.34 13.21
C THR A 202 8.96 16.08 12.13
N VAL A 203 8.30 16.89 11.27
CA VAL A 203 8.96 17.64 10.19
C VAL A 203 10.10 18.51 10.74
N GLU A 204 9.84 19.26 11.79
CA GLU A 204 10.84 20.13 12.40
C GLU A 204 12.01 19.34 13.02
N LYS A 205 11.71 18.17 13.61
CA LYS A 205 12.73 17.28 14.19
C LYS A 205 13.70 16.76 13.13
N TYR A 206 13.22 16.49 11.91
CA TYR A 206 14.00 15.82 10.87
C TYR A 206 14.42 16.74 9.71
N LYS A 207 14.12 18.04 9.75
CA LYS A 207 14.44 18.97 8.66
C LYS A 207 15.93 19.03 8.29
N ASP A 208 16.81 18.84 9.27
CA ASP A 208 18.26 18.86 9.11
C ASP A 208 18.87 17.44 9.20
N TYR A 209 18.05 16.41 9.04
CA TYR A 209 18.53 15.03 9.10
C TYR A 209 19.58 14.80 8.01
N PRO A 210 20.73 14.19 8.35
CA PRO A 210 21.83 14.04 7.41
C PRO A 210 21.41 13.20 6.20
N LEU A 211 21.83 13.65 5.02
CA LEU A 211 21.69 12.82 3.81
C LEU A 211 22.53 11.56 3.96
N PRO A 212 22.04 10.41 3.52
CA PRO A 212 22.82 9.19 3.41
C PRO A 212 24.12 9.40 2.62
N ASP A 213 25.16 8.64 2.95
CA ASP A 213 26.49 8.82 2.35
C ASP A 213 26.49 8.65 0.82
N ASP A 214 25.63 7.76 0.30
CA ASP A 214 25.45 7.54 -1.12
C ASP A 214 24.77 8.70 -1.87
N LEU A 215 24.21 9.68 -1.14
CA LEU A 215 23.57 10.90 -1.67
C LEU A 215 24.37 12.18 -1.42
N THR A 216 25.56 12.08 -0.86
CA THR A 216 26.39 13.27 -0.53
C THR A 216 26.81 14.10 -1.75
N PHE A 217 26.76 13.53 -2.96
CA PHE A 217 26.99 14.25 -4.23
C PHE A 217 25.89 15.27 -4.56
N LEU A 218 24.78 15.26 -3.86
CA LEU A 218 23.68 16.24 -4.02
C LEU A 218 23.85 17.51 -3.15
N LYS A 219 24.93 17.60 -2.38
CA LYS A 219 25.25 18.75 -1.53
C LYS A 219 25.90 19.89 -2.32
#